data_336454113c59bccaceff009870eb8a55
#
_entry.id   336454113c59bccaceff009870eb8a55
#
_cell.length_a   1.000
_cell.length_b   1.000
_cell.length_c   1.000
_cell.angle_alpha   90.00
_cell.angle_beta   90.00
_cell.angle_gamma   90.00
#
_symmetry.space_group_name_H-M   'P 1'
#
loop_
_entity.id
_entity.type
_entity.pdbx_description
1 polymer ?
#
loop_
_entity_poly.entity_id
_entity_poly.type
_entity_poly.pdbx_seq_one_letter_code
_entity_poly.pdbx_strand_id
1 'polypeptide(L)'
;MKKSLFILAAGLLLAAGCGNAPDKEAFTKSLNSQAEKEYLQPVRPGYEGRNPFWNKFSKKFMYAPAFDFAEVEGAAKYRFTASQEGFESSFEDKSPKAPLSPIWSNIPVGDTHLKVVALDEKGTEIGLAGEKDFFRDYPFSGPYLQKVRPYEEAARMALLYNDGIPQIQAWKESTEPDMTYKHNTYPDKIIGATIRNECLVAKLFPDKKENALKIARNAAQFLIDQSRPEGDPLAFFPPTYYKDLIASANNQGKIMTMDPIFAGDAFLDLFDATGDELYKDRAVKIADTYKAIQREDGSYPIKMEFETGEPVNSASAMLTPLLRYLRRLERDYGVKGYEETLAKGEKWMKEKALETFDFTGQFEDVGVDVEPYQNLTNCTAAPYASYLLLYGTDEDIDDARDLIRLSEDQFVHWTSRPDANGIHHVQVPCVHEQYKYETPVDNSSCNVANAYLDLYEKTGDKLALAKAKALVDGLTIAQNPGSGFTPTTLDYRETKRDRGRTFWINCSCSTIRIWLRMAEKGY
;
A
#
# COMPACT_ATOMS: atom_id res chain seq x y z
N MET A 1 8.77 10.76 -59.32
CA MET A 1 7.56 11.57 -59.03
C MET A 1 7.47 11.76 -57.51
N LYS A 2 7.77 12.97 -57.06
CA LYS A 2 7.74 13.36 -55.64
C LYS A 2 6.29 13.63 -55.24
N LYS A 3 5.80 13.06 -54.11
CA LYS A 3 4.59 13.55 -53.42
C LYS A 3 4.98 14.01 -52.02
N SER A 4 4.97 15.32 -51.88
CA SER A 4 5.12 16.02 -50.61
C SER A 4 3.88 15.81 -49.74
N LEU A 5 4.08 15.47 -48.49
CA LEU A 5 3.04 15.46 -47.48
C LEU A 5 3.10 16.78 -46.70
N PHE A 6 2.04 17.58 -46.83
CA PHE A 6 1.84 18.79 -46.04
C PHE A 6 1.40 18.41 -44.62
N ILE A 7 2.17 18.81 -43.62
CA ILE A 7 1.75 18.80 -42.22
C ILE A 7 1.08 20.15 -41.94
N LEU A 8 -0.22 20.11 -41.66
CA LEU A 8 -0.97 21.26 -41.19
C LEU A 8 -0.71 21.38 -39.67
N ALA A 9 0.05 22.38 -39.28
CA ALA A 9 0.15 22.83 -37.90
C ALA A 9 -1.09 23.64 -37.54
N ALA A 10 -2.03 23.09 -36.81
CA ALA A 10 -3.13 23.85 -36.23
C ALA A 10 -2.61 24.58 -34.97
N GLY A 11 -2.31 25.86 -35.13
CA GLY A 11 -2.03 26.76 -34.02
C GLY A 11 -3.31 27.01 -33.21
N LEU A 12 -3.40 26.45 -32.02
CA LEU A 12 -4.38 26.90 -31.04
C LEU A 12 -3.88 28.20 -30.40
N LEU A 13 -4.52 29.29 -30.80
CA LEU A 13 -4.46 30.57 -30.07
C LEU A 13 -5.10 30.35 -28.72
N LEU A 14 -4.29 30.27 -27.67
CA LEU A 14 -4.74 30.43 -26.29
C LEU A 14 -5.19 31.88 -26.08
N ALA A 15 -6.51 32.10 -26.17
CA ALA A 15 -7.10 33.32 -25.64
C ALA A 15 -6.85 33.31 -24.13
N ALA A 16 -5.95 34.19 -23.65
CA ALA A 16 -5.76 34.52 -22.25
C ALA A 16 -7.04 35.21 -21.75
N GLY A 17 -8.05 34.40 -21.38
CA GLY A 17 -9.13 34.88 -20.52
C GLY A 17 -8.56 35.08 -19.12
N CYS A 18 -8.59 36.29 -18.62
CA CYS A 18 -8.44 36.59 -17.19
C CYS A 18 -9.63 35.99 -16.43
N GLY A 19 -9.62 34.66 -16.27
CA GLY A 19 -10.41 33.98 -15.27
C GLY A 19 -9.67 34.11 -13.94
N ASN A 20 -10.26 34.72 -12.93
CA ASN A 20 -9.78 34.74 -11.57
C ASN A 20 -9.37 33.30 -11.18
N ALA A 21 -8.11 33.12 -10.73
CA ALA A 21 -7.69 31.87 -10.15
C ALA A 21 -8.73 31.47 -9.07
N PRO A 22 -9.26 30.25 -9.07
CA PRO A 22 -10.29 29.85 -8.10
C PRO A 22 -9.74 30.17 -6.71
N ASP A 23 -10.56 30.83 -5.90
CA ASP A 23 -10.25 31.15 -4.52
C ASP A 23 -9.79 29.85 -3.84
N LYS A 24 -8.53 29.80 -3.45
CA LYS A 24 -7.89 28.60 -2.88
C LYS A 24 -8.64 28.14 -1.62
N GLU A 25 -9.20 29.06 -0.86
CA GLU A 25 -9.99 28.77 0.32
C GLU A 25 -11.33 28.11 -0.07
N ALA A 26 -12.05 28.68 -1.03
CA ALA A 26 -13.30 28.13 -1.54
C ALA A 26 -13.10 26.72 -2.14
N PHE A 27 -12.00 26.50 -2.86
CA PHE A 27 -11.65 25.19 -3.41
C PHE A 27 -11.37 24.17 -2.28
N THR A 28 -10.59 24.51 -1.27
CA THR A 28 -10.32 23.65 -0.11
C THR A 28 -11.61 23.31 0.64
N LYS A 29 -12.48 24.31 0.86
CA LYS A 29 -13.79 24.10 1.50
C LYS A 29 -14.68 23.13 0.70
N SER A 30 -14.63 23.20 -0.62
CA SER A 30 -15.39 22.27 -1.48
C SER A 30 -14.89 20.83 -1.36
N LEU A 31 -13.56 20.62 -1.27
CA LEU A 31 -12.96 19.29 -1.07
C LEU A 31 -13.28 18.71 0.31
N ASN A 32 -13.22 19.52 1.37
CA ASN A 32 -13.60 19.10 2.70
C ASN A 32 -15.09 18.68 2.74
N SER A 33 -15.98 19.47 2.10
CA SER A 33 -17.40 19.12 2.01
C SER A 33 -17.66 17.85 1.18
N GLN A 34 -16.85 17.57 0.14
CA GLN A 34 -16.91 16.31 -0.58
C GLN A 34 -16.47 15.15 0.32
N ALA A 35 -15.38 15.29 1.06
CA ALA A 35 -14.89 14.29 2.00
C ALA A 35 -15.93 13.99 3.09
N GLU A 36 -16.54 15.01 3.69
CA GLU A 36 -17.60 14.84 4.69
C GLU A 36 -18.77 13.98 4.18
N LYS A 37 -19.16 14.18 2.91
CA LYS A 37 -20.23 13.37 2.29
C LYS A 37 -19.79 11.92 2.05
N GLU A 38 -18.52 11.71 1.64
CA GLU A 38 -17.98 10.36 1.46
C GLU A 38 -17.95 9.59 2.78
N TYR A 39 -17.62 10.25 3.89
CA TYR A 39 -17.56 9.60 5.21
C TYR A 39 -18.93 9.17 5.75
N LEU A 40 -20.02 9.61 5.17
CA LEU A 40 -21.36 9.13 5.50
C LEU A 40 -21.69 7.77 4.85
N GLN A 41 -20.91 7.35 3.88
CA GLN A 41 -21.09 6.07 3.21
C GLN A 41 -20.25 5.00 3.90
N PRO A 42 -20.81 3.85 4.26
CA PRO A 42 -20.00 2.76 4.81
C PRO A 42 -18.96 2.31 3.79
N VAL A 43 -17.81 1.86 4.28
CA VAL A 43 -16.88 1.13 3.44
C VAL A 43 -17.59 -0.11 2.93
N ARG A 44 -17.58 -0.34 1.61
CA ARG A 44 -18.30 -1.44 0.99
C ARG A 44 -19.78 -1.44 1.40
N PRO A 45 -20.57 -0.49 0.91
CA PRO A 45 -21.99 -0.43 1.22
C PRO A 45 -22.69 -1.73 0.84
N GLY A 46 -23.53 -2.24 1.74
CA GLY A 46 -24.31 -3.45 1.51
C GLY A 46 -25.26 -3.27 0.33
N TYR A 47 -25.06 -4.07 -0.71
CA TYR A 47 -26.05 -4.33 -1.73
C TYR A 47 -26.28 -5.84 -1.80
N GLU A 48 -27.24 -6.29 -2.56
CA GLU A 48 -27.60 -7.71 -2.62
C GLU A 48 -26.35 -8.58 -2.85
N GLY A 49 -26.09 -9.50 -1.91
CA GLY A 49 -24.93 -10.38 -1.93
C GLY A 49 -23.66 -9.84 -1.26
N ARG A 50 -23.60 -8.56 -0.85
CA ARG A 50 -22.45 -8.03 -0.12
C ARG A 50 -22.87 -7.37 1.20
N ASN A 51 -22.23 -7.80 2.29
CA ASN A 51 -22.35 -7.14 3.58
C ASN A 51 -21.41 -5.93 3.65
N PRO A 52 -21.73 -4.88 4.43
CA PRO A 52 -20.78 -3.84 4.77
C PRO A 52 -19.51 -4.43 5.38
N PHE A 53 -18.37 -3.74 5.14
CA PHE A 53 -17.12 -4.16 5.77
C PHE A 53 -17.23 -3.98 7.29
N TRP A 54 -16.94 -5.04 7.99
CA TRP A 54 -16.72 -5.02 9.43
C TRP A 54 -16.00 -6.29 9.87
N ASN A 55 -15.19 -6.17 10.92
CA ASN A 55 -14.61 -7.30 11.63
C ASN A 55 -14.40 -6.97 13.11
N LYS A 56 -14.25 -8.00 13.95
CA LYS A 56 -14.08 -7.86 15.40
C LYS A 56 -12.78 -7.15 15.80
N PHE A 57 -11.79 -7.07 14.92
CA PHE A 57 -10.48 -6.48 15.19
C PHE A 57 -10.41 -4.99 14.86
N SER A 58 -11.36 -4.45 14.08
CA SER A 58 -11.44 -3.02 13.77
C SER A 58 -11.73 -2.21 15.02
N LYS A 59 -10.84 -1.25 15.34
CA LYS A 59 -10.90 -0.45 16.56
C LYS A 59 -11.26 1.01 16.31
N LYS A 60 -11.13 1.47 15.07
CA LYS A 60 -11.38 2.85 14.68
C LYS A 60 -12.14 2.92 13.36
N PHE A 61 -12.91 3.99 13.19
CA PHE A 61 -13.62 4.28 11.95
C PHE A 61 -13.61 5.76 11.64
N MET A 62 -13.38 6.07 10.38
CA MET A 62 -13.47 7.41 9.81
C MET A 62 -14.74 7.52 8.97
N TYR A 63 -15.10 6.45 8.27
CA TYR A 63 -16.35 6.27 7.55
C TYR A 63 -17.43 5.72 8.47
N ALA A 64 -18.70 6.03 8.18
CA ALA A 64 -19.84 5.53 8.96
C ALA A 64 -19.87 3.99 8.91
N PRO A 65 -19.57 3.28 10.00
CA PRO A 65 -19.53 1.83 9.98
C PRO A 65 -20.94 1.23 9.97
N ALA A 66 -21.03 -0.01 9.45
CA ALA A 66 -22.17 -0.88 9.62
C ALA A 66 -21.68 -2.20 10.22
N PHE A 67 -22.33 -2.70 11.25
CA PHE A 67 -21.92 -3.90 11.97
C PHE A 67 -22.85 -5.07 11.67
N ASP A 68 -22.30 -6.28 11.63
CA ASP A 68 -23.05 -7.51 11.36
C ASP A 68 -23.70 -8.03 12.66
N PHE A 69 -24.58 -7.22 13.27
CA PHE A 69 -25.33 -7.62 14.45
C PHE A 69 -26.43 -8.62 14.10
N ALA A 70 -26.73 -9.51 15.05
CA ALA A 70 -27.73 -10.53 14.87
C ALA A 70 -29.17 -9.96 14.90
N GLU A 71 -30.05 -10.57 14.13
CA GLU A 71 -31.49 -10.31 14.24
C GLU A 71 -32.04 -10.85 15.56
N VAL A 72 -32.99 -10.12 16.15
CA VAL A 72 -33.69 -10.51 17.37
C VAL A 72 -35.12 -10.90 16.99
N GLU A 73 -35.54 -12.10 17.40
CA GLU A 73 -36.88 -12.60 17.10
C GLU A 73 -37.97 -11.65 17.64
N GLY A 74 -38.97 -11.33 16.81
CA GLY A 74 -40.04 -10.40 17.15
C GLY A 74 -39.67 -8.92 16.99
N ALA A 75 -38.49 -8.59 16.53
CA ALA A 75 -38.11 -7.20 16.28
C ALA A 75 -38.84 -6.62 15.06
N ALA A 76 -39.47 -5.47 15.23
CA ALA A 76 -40.01 -4.66 14.14
C ALA A 76 -38.99 -3.65 13.62
N LYS A 77 -38.10 -3.21 14.50
CA LYS A 77 -37.01 -2.26 14.20
C LYS A 77 -35.94 -2.30 15.29
N TYR A 78 -34.84 -1.60 15.06
CA TYR A 78 -33.71 -1.51 15.96
C TYR A 78 -33.38 -0.06 16.25
N ARG A 79 -33.06 0.26 17.50
CA ARG A 79 -32.56 1.57 17.91
C ARG A 79 -31.06 1.48 18.10
N PHE A 80 -30.35 2.33 17.38
CA PHE A 80 -28.92 2.52 17.47
C PHE A 80 -28.66 3.73 18.35
N THR A 81 -27.89 3.58 19.41
CA THR A 81 -27.50 4.67 20.31
C THR A 81 -25.98 4.71 20.40
N ALA A 82 -25.38 5.79 19.90
CA ALA A 82 -23.97 6.09 20.05
C ALA A 82 -23.77 7.10 21.18
N SER A 83 -22.89 6.80 22.12
CA SER A 83 -22.63 7.64 23.29
C SER A 83 -21.14 7.85 23.54
N GLN A 84 -20.82 9.02 24.09
CA GLN A 84 -19.51 9.43 24.63
C GLN A 84 -19.77 10.24 25.89
N GLU A 85 -18.72 10.61 26.66
CA GLU A 85 -18.88 11.51 27.79
C GLU A 85 -19.57 12.82 27.36
N GLY A 86 -20.76 13.08 27.90
CA GLY A 86 -21.54 14.29 27.59
C GLY A 86 -22.21 14.33 26.22
N PHE A 87 -22.21 13.23 25.49
CA PHE A 87 -22.85 13.14 24.16
C PHE A 87 -23.64 11.85 24.00
N GLU A 88 -24.84 11.97 23.40
CA GLU A 88 -25.64 10.84 22.94
C GLU A 88 -26.39 11.21 21.66
N SER A 89 -26.43 10.29 20.70
CA SER A 89 -27.23 10.41 19.49
C SER A 89 -27.78 9.06 19.09
N SER A 90 -29.02 9.03 18.58
CA SER A 90 -29.69 7.78 18.20
C SER A 90 -30.52 7.92 16.93
N PHE A 91 -30.77 6.78 16.28
CA PHE A 91 -31.72 6.64 15.18
C PHE A 91 -32.32 5.24 15.21
N GLU A 92 -33.36 5.02 14.42
CA GLU A 92 -34.02 3.72 14.30
C GLU A 92 -33.99 3.24 12.85
N ASP A 93 -33.78 1.94 12.64
CA ASP A 93 -33.80 1.28 11.33
C ASP A 93 -34.45 -0.10 11.44
N LYS A 94 -34.89 -0.65 10.31
CA LYS A 94 -35.48 -2.00 10.23
C LYS A 94 -34.45 -3.11 10.29
N SER A 95 -33.21 -2.82 9.97
CA SER A 95 -32.10 -3.79 9.94
C SER A 95 -31.16 -3.55 11.12
N PRO A 96 -30.73 -4.61 11.84
CA PRO A 96 -29.67 -4.49 12.86
C PRO A 96 -28.29 -4.19 12.24
N LYS A 97 -28.17 -4.26 10.90
CA LYS A 97 -26.94 -4.03 10.12
C LYS A 97 -26.93 -2.67 9.43
N ALA A 98 -27.84 -1.75 9.82
CA ALA A 98 -27.87 -0.42 9.24
C ALA A 98 -26.58 0.36 9.55
N PRO A 99 -26.07 1.16 8.59
CA PRO A 99 -24.91 2.02 8.82
C PRO A 99 -25.25 3.17 9.75
N LEU A 100 -24.24 3.67 10.48
CA LEU A 100 -24.37 4.82 11.37
C LEU A 100 -24.50 6.16 10.62
N SER A 101 -24.65 6.15 9.29
CA SER A 101 -24.75 7.35 8.44
C SER A 101 -25.73 8.41 8.96
N PRO A 102 -26.94 8.08 9.49
CA PRO A 102 -27.88 9.07 9.96
C PRO A 102 -27.39 9.95 11.11
N ILE A 103 -26.48 9.44 11.94
CA ILE A 103 -25.95 10.14 13.11
C ILE A 103 -24.45 10.41 13.04
N TRP A 104 -23.75 9.91 12.00
CA TRP A 104 -22.29 9.93 11.93
C TRP A 104 -21.68 11.31 12.04
N SER A 105 -22.27 12.30 11.37
CA SER A 105 -21.80 13.69 11.43
C SER A 105 -21.90 14.31 12.84
N ASN A 106 -22.77 13.78 13.69
CA ASN A 106 -23.01 14.31 15.02
C ASN A 106 -22.07 13.71 16.06
N ILE A 107 -21.56 12.48 15.81
CA ILE A 107 -20.65 11.79 16.75
C ILE A 107 -19.32 12.56 16.78
N PRO A 108 -18.88 13.10 17.93
CA PRO A 108 -17.57 13.73 18.05
C PRO A 108 -16.43 12.75 17.79
N VAL A 109 -15.25 13.26 17.42
CA VAL A 109 -14.03 12.45 17.41
C VAL A 109 -13.72 12.00 18.83
N GLY A 110 -13.50 10.69 19.03
CA GLY A 110 -13.23 10.12 20.34
C GLY A 110 -13.74 8.69 20.51
N ASP A 111 -13.53 8.18 21.73
CA ASP A 111 -13.99 6.85 22.10
C ASP A 111 -15.51 6.85 22.19
N THR A 112 -16.13 5.94 21.46
CA THR A 112 -17.58 5.85 21.26
C THR A 112 -18.06 4.47 21.64
N HIS A 113 -19.12 4.41 22.44
CA HIS A 113 -19.89 3.20 22.73
C HIS A 113 -21.15 3.18 21.89
N LEU A 114 -21.34 2.12 21.10
CA LEU A 114 -22.57 1.87 20.35
C LEU A 114 -23.35 0.74 21.00
N LYS A 115 -24.63 0.99 21.24
CA LYS A 115 -25.60 -0.02 21.68
C LYS A 115 -26.74 -0.10 20.67
N VAL A 116 -27.13 -1.33 20.29
CA VAL A 116 -28.23 -1.58 19.35
C VAL A 116 -29.24 -2.50 20.02
N VAL A 117 -30.46 -2.00 20.22
CA VAL A 117 -31.55 -2.74 20.85
C VAL A 117 -32.69 -2.97 19.87
N ALA A 118 -33.31 -4.14 19.96
CA ALA A 118 -34.48 -4.51 19.19
C ALA A 118 -35.75 -3.96 19.83
N LEU A 119 -36.66 -3.44 19.01
CA LEU A 119 -37.97 -2.89 19.42
C LEU A 119 -39.08 -3.68 18.73
N ASP A 120 -40.16 -3.93 19.48
CA ASP A 120 -41.40 -4.49 18.94
C ASP A 120 -42.21 -3.43 18.13
N GLU A 121 -43.35 -3.81 17.57
CA GLU A 121 -44.24 -2.89 16.84
C GLU A 121 -44.74 -1.70 17.67
N LYS A 122 -44.75 -1.81 18.99
CA LYS A 122 -45.14 -0.77 19.92
C LYS A 122 -43.98 0.13 20.33
N GLY A 123 -42.75 -0.20 19.89
CA GLY A 123 -41.54 0.52 20.27
C GLY A 123 -40.98 0.10 21.63
N THR A 124 -41.44 -1.03 22.19
CA THR A 124 -40.93 -1.57 23.46
C THR A 124 -39.63 -2.33 23.17
N GLU A 125 -38.64 -2.15 24.02
CA GLU A 125 -37.37 -2.87 23.94
C GLU A 125 -37.59 -4.34 24.31
N ILE A 126 -37.20 -5.26 23.40
CA ILE A 126 -37.37 -6.72 23.54
C ILE A 126 -36.07 -7.48 23.59
N GLY A 127 -34.93 -6.87 23.28
CA GLY A 127 -33.64 -7.53 23.35
C GLY A 127 -32.47 -6.67 22.86
N LEU A 128 -31.26 -7.12 23.16
CA LEU A 128 -30.03 -6.54 22.68
C LEU A 128 -29.62 -7.23 21.37
N ALA A 129 -29.42 -6.45 20.30
CA ALA A 129 -28.86 -6.96 19.04
C ALA A 129 -27.31 -6.97 19.06
N GLY A 130 -26.70 -5.97 19.69
CA GLY A 130 -25.25 -5.92 19.84
C GLY A 130 -24.72 -4.63 20.43
N GLU A 131 -23.44 -4.69 20.81
CA GLU A 131 -22.68 -3.53 21.32
C GLU A 131 -21.29 -3.51 20.67
N LYS A 132 -20.70 -2.30 20.54
CA LYS A 132 -19.36 -2.13 20.00
C LYS A 132 -18.72 -0.86 20.52
N ASP A 133 -17.51 -0.99 21.09
CA ASP A 133 -16.64 0.14 21.38
C ASP A 133 -15.70 0.40 20.21
N PHE A 134 -15.56 1.65 19.81
CA PHE A 134 -14.66 2.07 18.76
C PHE A 134 -14.22 3.52 18.93
N PHE A 135 -13.13 3.90 18.27
CA PHE A 135 -12.70 5.28 18.16
C PHE A 135 -13.25 5.91 16.87
N ARG A 136 -14.04 6.98 17.00
CA ARG A 136 -14.42 7.85 15.88
C ARG A 136 -13.19 8.67 15.51
N ASP A 137 -12.57 8.39 14.35
CA ASP A 137 -11.31 9.02 13.95
C ASP A 137 -11.51 10.35 13.22
N TYR A 138 -10.43 11.13 13.12
CA TYR A 138 -10.38 12.43 12.46
C TYR A 138 -10.54 12.27 10.95
N PRO A 139 -11.51 12.98 10.32
CA PRO A 139 -11.68 12.98 8.87
C PRO A 139 -10.59 13.80 8.18
N PHE A 140 -10.46 13.63 6.86
CA PHE A 140 -9.70 14.56 6.02
C PHE A 140 -10.27 15.97 6.16
N SER A 141 -9.42 16.92 6.53
CA SER A 141 -9.77 18.33 6.70
C SER A 141 -8.59 19.21 6.28
N GLY A 142 -8.48 19.44 4.98
CA GLY A 142 -7.45 20.36 4.45
C GLY A 142 -7.71 21.82 4.82
N PRO A 143 -6.73 22.70 4.67
CA PRO A 143 -5.45 22.45 4.01
C PRO A 143 -4.42 21.76 4.92
N TYR A 144 -3.60 20.89 4.33
CA TYR A 144 -2.43 20.30 4.99
C TYR A 144 -1.16 21.09 4.66
N LEU A 145 -0.11 20.85 5.44
CA LEU A 145 1.22 21.39 5.18
C LEU A 145 1.67 20.93 3.80
N GLN A 146 2.23 21.86 3.03
CA GLN A 146 2.71 21.60 1.68
C GLN A 146 4.16 21.14 1.71
N LYS A 147 4.60 20.53 0.61
CA LYS A 147 5.99 20.12 0.39
C LYS A 147 6.96 21.26 0.70
N VAL A 148 8.04 20.94 1.41
CA VAL A 148 9.07 21.89 1.81
C VAL A 148 10.16 22.07 0.74
N ARG A 149 10.13 21.22 -0.30
CA ARG A 149 11.03 21.28 -1.47
C ARG A 149 10.38 20.61 -2.69
N PRO A 150 10.87 20.88 -3.91
CA PRO A 150 10.44 20.17 -5.10
C PRO A 150 10.61 18.65 -4.95
N TYR A 151 9.67 17.86 -5.46
CA TYR A 151 9.72 16.40 -5.36
C TYR A 151 10.96 15.78 -6.02
N GLU A 152 11.38 16.32 -7.19
CA GLU A 152 12.60 15.85 -7.86
C GLU A 152 13.84 16.09 -6.99
N GLU A 153 13.93 17.26 -6.33
CA GLU A 153 15.02 17.55 -5.40
C GLU A 153 15.01 16.58 -4.22
N ALA A 154 13.85 16.36 -3.60
CA ALA A 154 13.71 15.41 -2.50
C ALA A 154 14.15 13.99 -2.91
N ALA A 155 13.73 13.52 -4.09
CA ALA A 155 14.11 12.23 -4.64
C ALA A 155 15.63 12.12 -4.88
N ARG A 156 16.24 13.15 -5.48
CA ARG A 156 17.69 13.18 -5.74
C ARG A 156 18.51 13.18 -4.44
N MET A 157 18.06 13.91 -3.42
CA MET A 157 18.72 13.91 -2.11
C MET A 157 18.66 12.53 -1.44
N ALA A 158 17.51 11.87 -1.49
CA ALA A 158 17.35 10.54 -0.92
C ALA A 158 18.18 9.47 -1.66
N LEU A 159 18.23 9.53 -3.00
CA LEU A 159 19.08 8.65 -3.80
C LEU A 159 20.57 8.77 -3.44
N LEU A 160 21.06 10.02 -3.29
CA LEU A 160 22.46 10.27 -2.91
C LEU A 160 22.74 9.82 -1.46
N TYR A 161 21.76 9.98 -0.56
CA TYR A 161 21.89 9.44 0.78
C TYR A 161 22.03 7.93 0.77
N ASN A 162 21.15 7.24 0.03
CA ASN A 162 21.14 5.78 -0.07
C ASN A 162 22.46 5.27 -0.70
N ASP A 163 22.87 5.84 -1.84
CA ASP A 163 24.16 5.53 -2.50
C ASP A 163 25.35 5.76 -1.54
N GLY A 164 25.30 6.79 -0.70
CA GLY A 164 26.37 7.12 0.24
C GLY A 164 26.50 6.21 1.47
N ILE A 165 25.59 5.25 1.67
CA ILE A 165 25.63 4.31 2.81
C ILE A 165 26.84 3.37 2.67
N PRO A 166 27.72 3.28 3.70
CA PRO A 166 28.92 2.44 3.60
C PRO A 166 28.66 0.99 3.21
N GLN A 167 27.58 0.40 3.71
CA GLN A 167 27.19 -0.98 3.40
C GLN A 167 26.69 -1.15 1.96
N ILE A 168 26.14 -0.10 1.35
CA ILE A 168 25.80 -0.08 -0.08
C ILE A 168 27.07 0.08 -0.90
N GLN A 169 27.97 0.98 -0.50
CA GLN A 169 29.25 1.16 -1.18
C GLN A 169 30.15 -0.08 -1.13
N ALA A 170 30.00 -0.92 -0.10
CA ALA A 170 30.77 -2.18 0.04
C ALA A 170 30.56 -3.14 -1.14
N TRP A 171 29.39 -3.10 -1.79
CA TRP A 171 29.13 -3.90 -2.98
C TRP A 171 30.07 -3.62 -4.16
N LYS A 172 30.81 -2.51 -4.17
CA LYS A 172 31.82 -2.25 -5.21
C LYS A 172 32.95 -3.27 -5.22
N GLU A 173 33.29 -3.81 -4.05
CA GLU A 173 34.46 -4.66 -3.86
C GLU A 173 34.09 -6.11 -3.54
N SER A 174 32.79 -6.43 -3.42
CA SER A 174 32.30 -7.74 -3.01
C SER A 174 30.98 -8.09 -3.70
N THR A 175 30.75 -9.39 -3.93
CA THR A 175 29.42 -9.94 -4.26
C THR A 175 28.71 -10.48 -3.03
N GLU A 176 29.26 -10.26 -1.83
CA GLU A 176 28.62 -10.61 -0.55
C GLU A 176 28.13 -9.36 0.18
N PRO A 177 26.96 -9.39 0.84
CA PRO A 177 26.42 -8.26 1.58
C PRO A 177 27.22 -7.95 2.83
N ASP A 178 27.42 -6.67 3.12
CA ASP A 178 27.88 -6.24 4.44
C ASP A 178 26.73 -6.39 5.46
N MET A 179 26.83 -7.43 6.31
CA MET A 179 25.82 -7.79 7.30
C MET A 179 25.80 -6.85 8.51
N THR A 180 26.63 -5.81 8.57
CA THR A 180 26.46 -4.73 9.55
C THR A 180 25.20 -3.91 9.27
N TYR A 181 24.73 -3.87 8.02
CA TYR A 181 23.36 -3.49 7.70
C TYR A 181 22.47 -4.74 7.86
N LYS A 182 21.91 -4.89 9.06
CA LYS A 182 21.19 -6.10 9.48
C LYS A 182 20.01 -6.46 8.61
N HIS A 183 19.41 -5.48 7.91
CA HIS A 183 18.29 -5.73 6.99
C HIS A 183 18.70 -6.55 5.76
N ASN A 184 20.00 -6.68 5.44
CA ASN A 184 20.48 -7.63 4.43
C ASN A 184 20.13 -9.09 4.76
N THR A 185 19.56 -9.35 5.96
CA THR A 185 18.91 -10.63 6.29
C THR A 185 17.67 -10.94 5.44
N TYR A 186 17.15 -9.95 4.69
CA TYR A 186 16.01 -10.09 3.75
C TYR A 186 16.46 -9.80 2.30
N PRO A 187 17.15 -10.75 1.65
CA PRO A 187 17.82 -10.52 0.34
C PRO A 187 16.88 -9.98 -0.73
N ASP A 188 15.77 -10.66 -1.00
CA ASP A 188 14.83 -10.27 -2.06
C ASP A 188 14.43 -8.81 -1.95
N LYS A 189 14.01 -8.41 -0.75
CA LYS A 189 13.49 -7.09 -0.45
C LYS A 189 14.59 -6.03 -0.43
N ILE A 190 15.67 -6.27 0.31
CA ILE A 190 16.70 -5.25 0.62
C ILE A 190 17.76 -5.17 -0.47
N ILE A 191 18.27 -6.31 -0.92
CA ILE A 191 19.28 -6.33 -1.99
C ILE A 191 18.61 -5.98 -3.32
N GLY A 192 17.38 -6.48 -3.56
CA GLY A 192 16.57 -6.03 -4.68
C GLY A 192 16.36 -4.51 -4.69
N ALA A 193 16.05 -3.91 -3.54
CA ALA A 193 15.91 -2.45 -3.43
C ALA A 193 17.24 -1.72 -3.65
N THR A 194 18.36 -2.28 -3.20
CA THR A 194 19.70 -1.73 -3.46
C THR A 194 19.96 -1.67 -4.96
N ILE A 195 19.74 -2.75 -5.70
CA ILE A 195 19.88 -2.78 -7.17
C ILE A 195 19.02 -1.68 -7.81
N ARG A 196 17.77 -1.59 -7.42
CA ARG A 196 16.81 -0.62 -7.97
C ARG A 196 17.20 0.83 -7.65
N ASN A 197 17.75 1.09 -6.45
CA ASN A 197 18.30 2.41 -6.07
C ASN A 197 19.46 2.77 -7.00
N GLU A 198 20.41 1.85 -7.18
CA GLU A 198 21.61 2.11 -7.97
C GLU A 198 21.30 2.26 -9.47
N CYS A 199 20.30 1.57 -10.00
CA CYS A 199 19.79 1.82 -11.35
C CYS A 199 19.25 3.26 -11.51
N LEU A 200 18.54 3.78 -10.50
CA LEU A 200 18.08 5.17 -10.50
C LEU A 200 19.24 6.15 -10.33
N VAL A 201 20.23 5.86 -9.49
CA VAL A 201 21.47 6.68 -9.37
C VAL A 201 22.18 6.71 -10.73
N ALA A 202 22.37 5.59 -11.38
CA ALA A 202 22.99 5.52 -12.71
C ALA A 202 22.25 6.35 -13.78
N LYS A 203 20.92 6.39 -13.68
CA LYS A 203 20.05 7.17 -14.60
C LYS A 203 20.12 8.68 -14.34
N LEU A 204 20.10 9.10 -13.07
CA LEU A 204 19.94 10.50 -12.71
C LEU A 204 21.26 11.22 -12.42
N PHE A 205 22.37 10.49 -12.23
CA PHE A 205 23.70 11.04 -11.92
C PHE A 205 24.75 10.42 -12.84
N PRO A 206 24.97 11.00 -14.05
CA PRO A 206 25.88 10.44 -15.05
C PRO A 206 27.32 10.22 -14.57
N ASP A 207 27.79 11.08 -13.66
CA ASP A 207 29.12 11.00 -13.04
C ASP A 207 29.28 9.81 -12.08
N LYS A 208 28.16 9.28 -11.57
CA LYS A 208 28.14 8.10 -10.69
C LYS A 208 27.78 6.79 -11.41
N LYS A 209 27.38 6.86 -12.69
CA LYS A 209 26.79 5.74 -13.44
C LYS A 209 27.61 4.46 -13.37
N GLU A 210 28.91 4.54 -13.61
CA GLU A 210 29.79 3.37 -13.64
C GLU A 210 29.82 2.67 -12.26
N ASN A 211 30.02 3.44 -11.19
CA ASN A 211 30.05 2.92 -9.83
C ASN A 211 28.71 2.33 -9.41
N ALA A 212 27.60 3.02 -9.67
CA ALA A 212 26.26 2.56 -9.34
C ALA A 212 25.92 1.25 -10.06
N LEU A 213 26.24 1.14 -11.36
CA LEU A 213 26.04 -0.11 -12.09
C LEU A 213 26.96 -1.24 -11.63
N LYS A 214 28.17 -0.95 -11.14
CA LYS A 214 29.04 -1.96 -10.53
C LYS A 214 28.41 -2.51 -9.24
N ILE A 215 27.91 -1.63 -8.37
CA ILE A 215 27.18 -2.03 -7.15
C ILE A 215 25.98 -2.89 -7.52
N ALA A 216 25.13 -2.43 -8.45
CA ALA A 216 23.93 -3.13 -8.85
C ALA A 216 24.22 -4.53 -9.42
N ARG A 217 25.28 -4.68 -10.25
CA ARG A 217 25.68 -5.98 -10.81
C ARG A 217 26.17 -6.95 -9.73
N ASN A 218 27.00 -6.48 -8.78
CA ASN A 218 27.53 -7.33 -7.71
C ASN A 218 26.40 -7.77 -6.76
N ALA A 219 25.47 -6.88 -6.44
CA ALA A 219 24.27 -7.20 -5.66
C ALA A 219 23.34 -8.18 -6.40
N ALA A 220 23.17 -8.01 -7.72
CA ALA A 220 22.42 -8.94 -8.56
C ALA A 220 23.09 -10.33 -8.64
N GLN A 221 24.41 -10.38 -8.74
CA GLN A 221 25.17 -11.64 -8.73
C GLN A 221 24.92 -12.42 -7.44
N PHE A 222 24.93 -11.75 -6.29
CA PHE A 222 24.57 -12.39 -5.01
C PHE A 222 23.19 -13.04 -5.06
N LEU A 223 22.15 -12.31 -5.52
CA LEU A 223 20.80 -12.88 -5.63
C LEU A 223 20.75 -14.08 -6.58
N ILE A 224 21.51 -14.04 -7.69
CA ILE A 224 21.64 -15.15 -8.63
C ILE A 224 22.29 -16.36 -7.97
N ASP A 225 23.39 -16.15 -7.24
CA ASP A 225 24.16 -17.23 -6.59
C ASP A 225 23.41 -17.88 -5.43
N GLN A 226 22.53 -17.11 -4.75
CA GLN A 226 21.68 -17.61 -3.67
C GLN A 226 20.35 -18.21 -4.15
N SER A 227 20.02 -18.07 -5.43
CA SER A 227 18.78 -18.61 -5.99
C SER A 227 18.81 -20.14 -6.07
N ARG A 228 17.65 -20.77 -5.95
CA ARG A 228 17.52 -22.21 -6.15
C ARG A 228 17.95 -22.60 -7.57
N PRO A 229 18.66 -23.76 -7.71
CA PRO A 229 19.13 -24.20 -9.01
C PRO A 229 18.00 -24.63 -9.93
N GLU A 230 18.29 -24.70 -11.20
CA GLU A 230 17.38 -25.25 -12.22
C GLU A 230 17.01 -26.71 -11.90
N GLY A 231 15.72 -27.02 -11.99
CA GLY A 231 15.18 -28.35 -11.66
C GLY A 231 14.63 -28.47 -10.25
N ASP A 232 14.87 -27.49 -9.37
CA ASP A 232 14.23 -27.45 -8.05
C ASP A 232 12.76 -27.01 -8.15
N PRO A 233 11.90 -27.38 -7.17
CA PRO A 233 10.52 -26.91 -7.12
C PRO A 233 10.39 -25.39 -7.15
N LEU A 234 11.33 -24.66 -6.52
CA LEU A 234 11.39 -23.20 -6.47
C LEU A 234 12.57 -22.66 -7.30
N ALA A 235 12.85 -23.29 -8.45
CA ALA A 235 13.95 -22.90 -9.32
C ALA A 235 14.00 -21.37 -9.56
N PHE A 236 15.19 -20.80 -9.49
CA PHE A 236 15.49 -19.37 -9.71
C PHE A 236 14.95 -18.40 -8.65
N PHE A 237 14.23 -18.87 -7.62
CA PHE A 237 13.86 -18.03 -6.51
C PHE A 237 15.06 -17.79 -5.59
N PRO A 238 15.44 -16.52 -5.34
CA PRO A 238 16.36 -16.20 -4.27
C PRO A 238 15.65 -16.31 -2.91
N PRO A 239 16.39 -16.38 -1.78
CA PRO A 239 15.80 -16.59 -0.48
C PRO A 239 15.19 -15.30 0.10
N THR A 240 14.04 -15.41 0.78
CA THR A 240 13.53 -14.30 1.63
C THR A 240 14.44 -14.07 2.83
N TYR A 241 15.07 -15.13 3.39
CA TYR A 241 15.86 -15.05 4.63
C TYR A 241 17.29 -15.49 4.40
N TYR A 242 18.24 -14.70 4.91
CA TYR A 242 19.69 -14.96 4.83
C TYR A 242 20.35 -14.60 6.14
N LYS A 243 20.92 -15.59 6.84
CA LYS A 243 21.44 -15.50 8.20
C LYS A 243 20.37 -15.04 9.20
N ASP A 244 20.61 -15.30 10.48
CA ASP A 244 19.67 -15.07 11.55
C ASP A 244 20.10 -13.86 12.38
N LEU A 245 19.91 -12.64 11.83
CA LEU A 245 20.30 -11.40 12.51
C LEU A 245 19.12 -10.67 13.15
N ILE A 246 17.99 -10.56 12.42
CA ILE A 246 16.77 -9.88 12.89
C ILE A 246 15.52 -10.67 12.54
N ALA A 247 15.58 -11.56 11.56
CA ALA A 247 14.49 -12.47 11.25
C ALA A 247 14.37 -13.53 12.37
N SER A 248 13.14 -13.96 12.66
CA SER A 248 12.92 -15.07 13.59
C SER A 248 13.64 -16.34 13.13
N ALA A 249 14.28 -17.06 14.04
CA ALA A 249 14.88 -18.36 13.76
C ALA A 249 13.90 -19.35 13.12
N ASN A 250 12.63 -19.28 13.46
CA ASN A 250 11.56 -20.10 12.87
C ASN A 250 11.31 -19.82 11.37
N ASN A 251 11.80 -18.72 10.83
CA ASN A 251 11.68 -18.36 9.42
C ASN A 251 12.87 -18.86 8.58
N GLN A 252 13.98 -19.27 9.20
CA GLN A 252 15.11 -19.82 8.45
C GLN A 252 14.71 -21.08 7.69
N GLY A 253 15.20 -21.22 6.46
CA GLY A 253 14.82 -22.32 5.55
C GLY A 253 13.44 -22.19 4.92
N LYS A 254 12.75 -21.07 5.12
CA LYS A 254 11.44 -20.77 4.50
C LYS A 254 11.55 -19.61 3.52
N ILE A 255 10.51 -19.44 2.72
CA ILE A 255 10.37 -18.35 1.77
C ILE A 255 8.95 -17.76 1.83
N MET A 256 8.85 -16.44 1.82
CA MET A 256 7.60 -15.75 1.51
C MET A 256 7.36 -15.82 0.01
N THR A 257 6.25 -16.42 -0.39
CA THR A 257 6.04 -16.78 -1.81
C THR A 257 6.06 -15.59 -2.76
N MET A 258 5.67 -14.39 -2.32
CA MET A 258 5.66 -13.21 -3.18
C MET A 258 6.98 -12.40 -3.17
N ASP A 259 7.95 -12.73 -2.32
CA ASP A 259 9.19 -11.96 -2.18
C ASP A 259 10.16 -12.07 -3.37
N PRO A 260 10.32 -13.21 -4.06
CA PRO A 260 11.16 -13.30 -5.26
C PRO A 260 10.83 -12.29 -6.36
N ILE A 261 9.61 -11.72 -6.35
CA ILE A 261 9.21 -10.67 -7.27
C ILE A 261 10.05 -9.39 -7.09
N PHE A 262 10.47 -9.09 -5.86
CA PHE A 262 11.38 -7.94 -5.62
C PHE A 262 12.71 -8.09 -6.36
N ALA A 263 13.27 -9.30 -6.39
CA ALA A 263 14.45 -9.60 -7.17
C ALA A 263 14.16 -9.58 -8.68
N GLY A 264 13.03 -10.16 -9.10
CA GLY A 264 12.60 -10.12 -10.51
C GLY A 264 12.47 -8.70 -11.04
N ASP A 265 11.79 -7.81 -10.28
CA ASP A 265 11.68 -6.39 -10.61
C ASP A 265 13.03 -5.66 -10.62
N ALA A 266 13.95 -6.04 -9.71
CA ALA A 266 15.29 -5.47 -9.66
C ALA A 266 16.12 -5.90 -10.88
N PHE A 267 16.00 -7.14 -11.32
CA PHE A 267 16.63 -7.63 -12.54
C PHE A 267 16.10 -6.90 -13.79
N LEU A 268 14.80 -6.64 -13.89
CA LEU A 268 14.25 -5.85 -14.98
C LEU A 268 14.76 -4.40 -14.97
N ASP A 269 14.81 -3.75 -13.81
CA ASP A 269 15.38 -2.40 -13.69
C ASP A 269 16.88 -2.40 -14.09
N LEU A 270 17.63 -3.47 -13.78
CA LEU A 270 19.04 -3.60 -14.16
C LEU A 270 19.22 -3.91 -15.66
N PHE A 271 18.33 -4.70 -16.25
CA PHE A 271 18.27 -4.89 -17.70
C PHE A 271 18.05 -3.54 -18.42
N ASP A 272 17.08 -2.75 -17.96
CA ASP A 272 16.80 -1.41 -18.53
C ASP A 272 18.03 -0.48 -18.45
N ALA A 273 18.80 -0.59 -17.36
CA ALA A 273 19.99 0.24 -17.14
C ALA A 273 21.24 -0.21 -17.93
N THR A 274 21.34 -1.50 -18.30
CA THR A 274 22.55 -2.10 -18.86
C THR A 274 22.40 -2.68 -20.27
N GLY A 275 21.18 -3.10 -20.64
CA GLY A 275 20.91 -3.88 -21.86
C GLY A 275 21.40 -5.33 -21.78
N ASP A 276 21.81 -5.82 -20.61
CA ASP A 276 22.31 -7.18 -20.44
C ASP A 276 21.15 -8.18 -20.31
N GLU A 277 20.98 -9.03 -21.32
CA GLU A 277 19.89 -10.02 -21.43
C GLU A 277 19.88 -11.02 -20.25
N LEU A 278 21.01 -11.25 -19.59
CA LEU A 278 21.07 -12.11 -18.40
C LEU A 278 19.98 -11.74 -17.37
N TYR A 279 19.80 -10.46 -17.13
CA TYR A 279 18.88 -9.99 -16.10
C TYR A 279 17.41 -10.17 -16.51
N LYS A 280 17.06 -9.88 -17.76
CA LYS A 280 15.72 -10.17 -18.28
C LYS A 280 15.42 -11.66 -18.25
N ASP A 281 16.38 -12.50 -18.66
CA ASP A 281 16.24 -13.96 -18.60
C ASP A 281 16.00 -14.46 -17.18
N ARG A 282 16.71 -13.89 -16.19
CA ARG A 282 16.48 -14.23 -14.77
C ARG A 282 15.08 -13.83 -14.30
N ALA A 283 14.61 -12.65 -14.69
CA ALA A 283 13.25 -12.21 -14.37
C ALA A 283 12.20 -13.14 -15.01
N VAL A 284 12.38 -13.53 -16.27
CA VAL A 284 11.48 -14.48 -16.95
C VAL A 284 11.48 -15.85 -16.24
N LYS A 285 12.64 -16.38 -15.86
CA LYS A 285 12.74 -17.65 -15.12
C LYS A 285 12.04 -17.62 -13.76
N ILE A 286 12.10 -16.50 -13.04
CA ILE A 286 11.30 -16.30 -11.82
C ILE A 286 9.80 -16.39 -12.15
N ALA A 287 9.33 -15.75 -13.23
CA ALA A 287 7.93 -15.81 -13.64
C ALA A 287 7.51 -17.22 -14.08
N ASP A 288 8.40 -17.99 -14.74
CA ASP A 288 8.16 -19.38 -15.11
C ASP A 288 7.96 -20.27 -13.88
N THR A 289 8.72 -20.03 -12.82
CA THR A 289 8.54 -20.73 -11.55
C THR A 289 7.19 -20.42 -10.92
N TYR A 290 6.76 -19.15 -10.90
CA TYR A 290 5.39 -18.80 -10.45
C TYR A 290 4.32 -19.51 -11.28
N LYS A 291 4.47 -19.55 -12.60
CA LYS A 291 3.55 -20.30 -13.47
C LYS A 291 3.49 -21.79 -13.11
N ALA A 292 4.63 -22.40 -12.79
CA ALA A 292 4.72 -23.83 -12.48
C ALA A 292 4.10 -24.18 -11.11
N ILE A 293 4.22 -23.30 -10.10
CA ILE A 293 3.72 -23.59 -8.75
C ILE A 293 2.31 -23.03 -8.45
N GLN A 294 1.66 -22.41 -9.45
CA GLN A 294 0.29 -21.93 -9.27
C GLN A 294 -0.67 -23.07 -8.96
N ARG A 295 -1.46 -22.92 -7.91
CA ARG A 295 -2.51 -23.90 -7.57
C ARG A 295 -3.63 -23.87 -8.62
N GLU A 296 -4.41 -24.94 -8.67
CA GLU A 296 -5.51 -25.09 -9.63
C GLU A 296 -6.54 -23.95 -9.53
N ASP A 297 -6.82 -23.48 -8.31
CA ASP A 297 -7.72 -22.36 -8.05
C ASP A 297 -7.11 -20.98 -8.34
N GLY A 298 -5.87 -20.91 -8.79
CA GLY A 298 -5.15 -19.69 -9.09
C GLY A 298 -4.38 -19.09 -7.92
N SER A 299 -4.51 -19.64 -6.70
CA SER A 299 -3.84 -19.15 -5.50
C SER A 299 -2.41 -19.63 -5.38
N TYR A 300 -1.71 -19.06 -4.38
CA TYR A 300 -0.37 -19.46 -3.95
C TYR A 300 -0.33 -19.53 -2.43
N PRO A 301 0.46 -20.45 -1.83
CA PRO A 301 0.68 -20.43 -0.39
C PRO A 301 1.37 -19.11 0.02
N ILE A 302 1.11 -18.63 1.23
CA ILE A 302 1.77 -17.40 1.69
C ILE A 302 3.24 -17.63 2.01
N LYS A 303 3.58 -18.79 2.56
CA LYS A 303 4.93 -19.20 2.96
C LYS A 303 5.18 -20.66 2.62
N MET A 304 6.37 -20.97 2.13
CA MET A 304 6.79 -22.33 1.76
C MET A 304 8.14 -22.67 2.39
N GLU A 305 8.41 -23.96 2.51
CA GLU A 305 9.75 -24.46 2.79
C GLU A 305 10.64 -24.19 1.56
N PHE A 306 11.77 -23.51 1.75
CA PHE A 306 12.60 -23.02 0.64
C PHE A 306 13.27 -24.16 -0.15
N GLU A 307 13.56 -25.27 0.52
CA GLU A 307 14.22 -26.42 -0.12
C GLU A 307 13.24 -27.29 -0.91
N THR A 308 12.04 -27.51 -0.38
CA THR A 308 11.09 -28.47 -0.94
C THR A 308 9.92 -27.84 -1.71
N GLY A 309 9.65 -26.55 -1.51
CA GLY A 309 8.47 -25.87 -2.06
C GLY A 309 7.15 -26.26 -1.38
N GLU A 310 7.20 -27.04 -0.30
CA GLU A 310 5.99 -27.43 0.44
C GLU A 310 5.40 -26.25 1.20
N PRO A 311 4.06 -26.06 1.17
CA PRO A 311 3.40 -25.03 1.94
C PRO A 311 3.60 -25.19 3.44
N VAL A 312 3.94 -24.11 4.15
CA VAL A 312 4.07 -24.13 5.61
C VAL A 312 2.71 -24.22 6.30
N ASN A 313 1.66 -23.66 5.68
CA ASN A 313 0.28 -23.71 6.16
C ASN A 313 -0.71 -23.57 4.99
N SER A 314 -2.01 -23.54 5.30
CA SER A 314 -3.09 -23.40 4.31
C SER A 314 -3.36 -21.97 3.86
N ALA A 315 -2.72 -20.95 4.46
CA ALA A 315 -2.96 -19.55 4.11
C ALA A 315 -2.46 -19.22 2.70
N SER A 316 -3.20 -18.37 2.00
CA SER A 316 -2.87 -17.92 0.64
C SER A 316 -2.33 -16.50 0.63
N ALA A 317 -1.38 -16.24 -0.26
CA ALA A 317 -0.81 -14.92 -0.47
C ALA A 317 -1.77 -14.00 -1.24
N MET A 318 -1.69 -12.70 -1.00
CA MET A 318 -2.29 -11.68 -1.88
C MET A 318 -1.46 -11.54 -3.14
N LEU A 319 -2.09 -11.68 -4.31
CA LEU A 319 -1.40 -11.87 -5.58
C LEU A 319 -1.03 -10.59 -6.30
N THR A 320 -1.39 -9.42 -5.78
CA THR A 320 -1.15 -8.13 -6.45
C THR A 320 0.29 -7.95 -6.92
N PRO A 321 1.34 -8.29 -6.14
CA PRO A 321 2.72 -8.18 -6.61
C PRO A 321 2.97 -9.03 -7.87
N LEU A 322 2.53 -10.28 -7.87
CA LEU A 322 2.68 -11.20 -9.00
C LEU A 322 1.94 -10.72 -10.25
N LEU A 323 0.67 -10.33 -10.08
CA LEU A 323 -0.13 -9.83 -11.20
C LEU A 323 0.52 -8.61 -11.86
N ARG A 324 1.03 -7.65 -11.06
CA ARG A 324 1.76 -6.48 -11.58
C ARG A 324 3.06 -6.87 -12.27
N TYR A 325 3.79 -7.82 -11.72
CA TYR A 325 5.03 -8.32 -12.28
C TYR A 325 4.84 -8.97 -13.66
N LEU A 326 3.85 -9.87 -13.78
CA LEU A 326 3.52 -10.52 -15.05
C LEU A 326 3.00 -9.50 -16.09
N ARG A 327 2.18 -8.54 -15.68
CA ARG A 327 1.74 -7.43 -16.54
C ARG A 327 2.92 -6.55 -16.99
N ARG A 328 3.91 -6.32 -16.13
CA ARG A 328 5.14 -5.59 -16.51
C ARG A 328 5.93 -6.35 -17.56
N LEU A 329 6.14 -7.66 -17.38
CA LEU A 329 6.82 -8.51 -18.36
C LEU A 329 6.14 -8.49 -19.74
N GLU A 330 4.82 -8.58 -19.75
CA GLU A 330 4.03 -8.52 -20.99
C GLU A 330 4.12 -7.14 -21.66
N ARG A 331 3.80 -6.08 -20.92
CA ARG A 331 3.65 -4.72 -21.46
C ARG A 331 4.99 -4.11 -21.88
N ASP A 332 6.01 -4.22 -21.04
CA ASP A 332 7.26 -3.49 -21.20
C ASP A 332 8.32 -4.30 -21.97
N TYR A 333 8.24 -5.64 -21.92
CA TYR A 333 9.25 -6.52 -22.53
C TYR A 333 8.66 -7.47 -23.59
N GLY A 334 7.34 -7.46 -23.81
CA GLY A 334 6.69 -8.31 -24.82
C GLY A 334 6.73 -9.80 -24.50
N VAL A 335 7.03 -10.17 -23.25
CA VAL A 335 7.06 -11.56 -22.79
C VAL A 335 5.64 -12.10 -22.68
N LYS A 336 5.38 -13.27 -23.27
CA LYS A 336 4.06 -13.90 -23.34
C LYS A 336 4.07 -15.28 -22.70
N GLY A 337 2.87 -15.86 -22.52
CA GLY A 337 2.70 -17.22 -22.00
C GLY A 337 2.28 -17.27 -20.53
N TYR A 338 1.90 -16.13 -19.95
CA TYR A 338 1.39 -16.01 -18.58
C TYR A 338 -0.10 -15.64 -18.53
N GLU A 339 -0.80 -15.62 -19.67
CA GLU A 339 -2.19 -15.19 -19.80
C GLU A 339 -3.12 -16.04 -18.91
N GLU A 340 -2.92 -17.37 -18.87
CA GLU A 340 -3.68 -18.28 -18.03
C GLU A 340 -3.39 -18.06 -16.54
N THR A 341 -2.10 -17.88 -16.19
CA THR A 341 -1.67 -17.62 -14.81
C THR A 341 -2.26 -16.31 -14.30
N LEU A 342 -2.24 -15.26 -15.12
CA LEU A 342 -2.90 -13.98 -14.83
C LEU A 342 -4.40 -14.16 -14.62
N ALA A 343 -5.09 -14.78 -15.56
CA ALA A 343 -6.55 -14.95 -15.50
C ALA A 343 -7.00 -15.73 -14.26
N LYS A 344 -6.30 -16.81 -13.89
CA LYS A 344 -6.58 -17.58 -12.68
C LYS A 344 -6.32 -16.74 -11.41
N GLY A 345 -5.21 -16.02 -11.36
CA GLY A 345 -4.87 -15.18 -10.22
C GLY A 345 -5.83 -14.01 -10.04
N GLU A 346 -6.21 -13.31 -11.13
CA GLU A 346 -7.20 -12.23 -11.12
C GLU A 346 -8.57 -12.73 -10.66
N LYS A 347 -8.99 -13.91 -11.16
CA LYS A 347 -10.23 -14.56 -10.73
C LYS A 347 -10.19 -14.86 -9.22
N TRP A 348 -9.10 -15.45 -8.73
CA TRP A 348 -8.95 -15.74 -7.31
C TRP A 348 -9.01 -14.47 -6.44
N MET A 349 -8.33 -13.40 -6.86
CA MET A 349 -8.37 -12.12 -6.15
C MET A 349 -9.79 -11.53 -6.08
N LYS A 350 -10.57 -11.62 -7.17
CA LYS A 350 -11.95 -11.13 -7.21
C LYS A 350 -12.90 -12.00 -6.37
N GLU A 351 -12.83 -13.33 -6.51
CA GLU A 351 -13.77 -14.24 -5.86
C GLU A 351 -13.45 -14.51 -4.37
N LYS A 352 -12.21 -14.25 -3.92
CA LYS A 352 -11.80 -14.49 -2.53
C LYS A 352 -11.49 -13.20 -1.81
N ALA A 353 -10.42 -12.50 -2.18
CA ALA A 353 -9.98 -11.33 -1.45
C ALA A 353 -11.00 -10.18 -1.54
N LEU A 354 -11.44 -9.85 -2.75
CA LEU A 354 -12.38 -8.74 -2.95
C LEU A 354 -13.78 -9.08 -2.43
N GLU A 355 -14.27 -10.31 -2.65
CA GLU A 355 -15.60 -10.73 -2.19
C GLU A 355 -15.70 -10.75 -0.66
N THR A 356 -14.68 -11.23 0.03
CA THR A 356 -14.66 -11.29 1.50
C THR A 356 -14.19 -10.00 2.15
N PHE A 357 -13.47 -9.16 1.44
CA PHE A 357 -12.72 -8.01 1.98
C PHE A 357 -11.69 -8.39 3.05
N ASP A 358 -11.28 -9.65 3.07
CA ASP A 358 -10.21 -10.13 3.94
C ASP A 358 -8.85 -9.91 3.27
N PHE A 359 -8.32 -8.72 3.46
CA PHE A 359 -6.97 -8.33 3.05
C PHE A 359 -5.97 -8.55 4.19
N THR A 360 -6.14 -9.65 4.93
CA THR A 360 -5.17 -10.08 5.93
C THR A 360 -3.84 -10.33 5.25
N GLY A 361 -2.82 -9.59 5.68
CA GLY A 361 -1.46 -9.74 5.21
C GLY A 361 -0.59 -10.43 6.24
N GLN A 362 0.39 -11.15 5.75
CA GLN A 362 1.48 -11.67 6.54
C GLN A 362 2.77 -11.15 5.94
N PHE A 363 3.59 -10.55 6.79
CA PHE A 363 4.95 -10.20 6.45
C PHE A 363 5.90 -11.29 6.95
N GLU A 364 7.14 -11.18 6.58
CA GLU A 364 8.18 -12.10 7.00
C GLU A 364 8.31 -12.28 8.51
N ASP A 365 7.93 -11.27 9.30
CA ASP A 365 8.00 -11.24 10.76
C ASP A 365 6.68 -11.59 11.47
N VAL A 366 5.58 -11.69 10.75
CA VAL A 366 4.28 -12.09 11.32
C VAL A 366 4.15 -13.61 11.36
N GLY A 367 3.59 -14.14 12.45
CA GLY A 367 3.35 -15.56 12.60
C GLY A 367 2.45 -16.14 11.50
N VAL A 368 2.62 -17.43 11.21
CA VAL A 368 1.88 -18.12 10.13
C VAL A 368 0.41 -18.34 10.46
N ASP A 369 0.06 -18.44 11.73
CA ASP A 369 -1.32 -18.67 12.19
C ASP A 369 -1.98 -17.32 12.51
N VAL A 370 -2.60 -16.73 11.50
CA VAL A 370 -3.36 -15.49 11.61
C VAL A 370 -4.77 -15.76 11.10
N GLU A 371 -5.76 -15.57 11.98
CA GLU A 371 -7.15 -15.74 11.57
C GLU A 371 -7.59 -14.63 10.60
N PRO A 372 -8.63 -14.86 9.78
CA PRO A 372 -9.17 -13.86 8.87
C PRO A 372 -9.42 -12.51 9.57
N TYR A 373 -9.05 -11.42 8.92
CA TYR A 373 -9.11 -10.02 9.38
C TYR A 373 -8.23 -9.68 10.59
N GLN A 374 -7.57 -10.63 11.25
CA GLN A 374 -6.78 -10.37 12.46
C GLN A 374 -5.60 -9.42 12.19
N ASN A 375 -5.06 -9.46 11.00
CA ASN A 375 -3.98 -8.59 10.58
C ASN A 375 -4.23 -7.98 9.20
N LEU A 376 -5.28 -7.15 9.09
CA LEU A 376 -5.45 -6.32 7.90
C LEU A 376 -4.22 -5.45 7.67
N THR A 377 -3.86 -5.24 6.42
CA THR A 377 -2.74 -4.38 6.02
C THR A 377 -3.07 -3.55 4.79
N ASN A 378 -2.65 -2.28 4.80
CA ASN A 378 -2.76 -1.44 3.60
C ASN A 378 -1.83 -1.91 2.47
N CYS A 379 -0.77 -2.64 2.78
CA CYS A 379 0.18 -3.16 1.79
C CYS A 379 -0.41 -4.21 0.85
N THR A 380 -1.64 -4.66 1.08
CA THR A 380 -2.37 -5.55 0.18
C THR A 380 -3.57 -4.86 -0.47
N ALA A 381 -4.41 -4.17 0.29
CA ALA A 381 -5.64 -3.54 -0.22
C ALA A 381 -5.37 -2.36 -1.16
N ALA A 382 -4.55 -1.37 -0.74
CA ALA A 382 -4.26 -0.20 -1.56
C ALA A 382 -3.52 -0.55 -2.88
N PRO A 383 -2.50 -1.42 -2.92
CA PRO A 383 -1.91 -1.87 -4.18
C PRO A 383 -2.87 -2.62 -5.09
N TYR A 384 -3.86 -3.35 -4.54
CA TYR A 384 -4.86 -4.02 -5.37
C TYR A 384 -5.85 -3.02 -5.96
N ALA A 385 -6.24 -1.98 -5.23
CA ALA A 385 -7.00 -0.87 -5.80
C ALA A 385 -6.27 -0.23 -6.99
N SER A 386 -4.97 0.06 -6.83
CA SER A 386 -4.14 0.52 -7.96
C SER A 386 -4.14 -0.45 -9.13
N TYR A 387 -4.05 -1.76 -8.86
CA TYR A 387 -4.10 -2.78 -9.93
C TYR A 387 -5.41 -2.73 -10.71
N LEU A 388 -6.56 -2.67 -10.03
CA LEU A 388 -7.88 -2.56 -10.66
C LEU A 388 -8.01 -1.30 -11.51
N LEU A 389 -7.52 -0.16 -11.03
CA LEU A 389 -7.54 1.11 -11.78
C LEU A 389 -6.66 1.10 -13.03
N LEU A 390 -5.53 0.41 -12.99
CA LEU A 390 -4.55 0.37 -14.09
C LEU A 390 -4.86 -0.71 -15.14
N TYR A 391 -5.40 -1.86 -14.72
CA TYR A 391 -5.55 -3.05 -15.57
C TYR A 391 -6.97 -3.59 -15.62
N GLY A 392 -7.84 -3.16 -14.72
CA GLY A 392 -9.25 -3.54 -14.70
C GLY A 392 -10.09 -2.78 -15.72
N THR A 393 -11.39 -3.08 -15.70
CA THR A 393 -12.42 -2.40 -16.50
C THR A 393 -13.00 -1.20 -15.75
N ASP A 394 -13.90 -0.47 -16.40
CA ASP A 394 -14.61 0.63 -15.73
C ASP A 394 -15.55 0.13 -14.62
N GLU A 395 -15.99 -1.13 -14.66
CA GLU A 395 -16.78 -1.80 -13.62
C GLU A 395 -15.97 -2.02 -12.33
N ASP A 396 -14.63 -2.12 -12.44
CA ASP A 396 -13.74 -2.32 -11.30
C ASP A 396 -13.43 -1.01 -10.52
N ILE A 397 -13.89 0.16 -11.02
CA ILE A 397 -13.60 1.47 -10.39
C ILE A 397 -14.25 1.57 -9.01
N ASP A 398 -15.47 1.09 -8.85
CA ASP A 398 -16.19 1.14 -7.57
C ASP A 398 -15.53 0.20 -6.55
N ASP A 399 -15.10 -0.99 -6.96
CA ASP A 399 -14.33 -1.90 -6.12
C ASP A 399 -12.99 -1.28 -5.69
N ALA A 400 -12.30 -0.61 -6.61
CA ALA A 400 -11.07 0.11 -6.30
C ALA A 400 -11.30 1.26 -5.30
N ARG A 401 -12.41 2.01 -5.45
CA ARG A 401 -12.80 3.06 -4.48
C ARG A 401 -13.06 2.47 -3.10
N ASP A 402 -13.76 1.35 -3.01
CA ASP A 402 -14.04 0.70 -1.73
C ASP A 402 -12.77 0.20 -1.04
N LEU A 403 -11.79 -0.30 -1.79
CA LEU A 403 -10.47 -0.69 -1.27
C LEU A 403 -9.65 0.52 -0.80
N ILE A 404 -9.71 1.64 -1.52
CA ILE A 404 -9.08 2.89 -1.09
C ILE A 404 -9.73 3.40 0.19
N ARG A 405 -11.06 3.36 0.27
CA ARG A 405 -11.82 3.75 1.47
C ARG A 405 -11.50 2.84 2.66
N LEU A 406 -11.37 1.51 2.44
CA LEU A 406 -10.89 0.57 3.46
C LEU A 406 -9.51 0.99 3.99
N SER A 407 -8.58 1.28 3.09
CA SER A 407 -7.22 1.68 3.46
C SER A 407 -7.20 3.02 4.19
N GLU A 408 -8.00 3.99 3.76
CA GLU A 408 -8.16 5.28 4.44
C GLU A 408 -8.76 5.10 5.83
N ASP A 409 -9.89 4.41 5.91
CA ASP A 409 -10.64 4.21 7.16
C ASP A 409 -9.80 3.56 8.24
N GLN A 410 -9.06 2.51 7.88
CA GLN A 410 -8.38 1.67 8.87
C GLN A 410 -6.94 2.11 9.16
N PHE A 411 -6.26 2.76 8.21
CA PHE A 411 -4.81 2.97 8.32
C PHE A 411 -4.35 4.43 8.20
N VAL A 412 -5.13 5.33 7.55
CA VAL A 412 -4.72 6.73 7.42
C VAL A 412 -4.99 7.49 8.72
N HIS A 413 -4.05 8.36 9.08
CA HIS A 413 -4.20 9.37 10.13
C HIS A 413 -4.01 10.75 9.50
N TRP A 414 -5.13 11.44 9.33
CA TRP A 414 -5.14 12.82 8.85
C TRP A 414 -4.72 13.80 9.94
N THR A 415 -4.96 13.45 11.20
CA THR A 415 -4.61 14.25 12.37
C THR A 415 -3.93 13.37 13.41
N SER A 416 -2.85 13.86 14.02
CA SER A 416 -2.14 13.16 15.08
C SER A 416 -2.98 13.16 16.37
N ARG A 417 -3.10 11.99 17.00
CA ARG A 417 -3.68 11.86 18.33
C ARG A 417 -2.61 12.20 19.36
N PRO A 418 -2.90 13.06 20.34
CA PRO A 418 -1.99 13.28 21.47
C PRO A 418 -1.95 12.03 22.37
N ASP A 419 -0.83 11.86 23.07
CA ASP A 419 -0.76 10.92 24.20
C ASP A 419 -1.48 11.47 25.45
N ALA A 420 -1.46 10.71 26.54
CA ALA A 420 -2.07 11.13 27.81
C ALA A 420 -1.53 12.46 28.37
N ASN A 421 -0.38 12.93 27.90
CA ASN A 421 0.23 14.19 28.28
C ASN A 421 -0.03 15.31 27.26
N GLY A 422 -0.86 15.07 26.24
CA GLY A 422 -1.16 16.02 25.17
C GLY A 422 -0.05 16.15 24.12
N ILE A 423 0.92 15.23 24.07
CA ILE A 423 2.05 15.30 23.15
C ILE A 423 1.75 14.52 21.87
N HIS A 424 1.95 15.15 20.73
CA HIS A 424 1.86 14.54 19.41
C HIS A 424 3.21 13.95 19.02
N HIS A 425 3.22 12.66 18.68
CA HIS A 425 4.46 11.92 18.36
C HIS A 425 4.58 11.53 16.89
N VAL A 426 3.52 11.69 16.12
CA VAL A 426 3.43 11.17 14.76
C VAL A 426 3.41 12.30 13.75
N GLN A 427 4.22 12.20 12.70
CA GLN A 427 4.14 13.06 11.52
C GLN A 427 2.83 12.76 10.77
N VAL A 428 2.01 13.76 10.57
CA VAL A 428 0.74 13.63 9.84
C VAL A 428 0.72 14.56 8.61
N PRO A 429 -0.03 14.19 7.56
CA PRO A 429 -0.72 12.91 7.40
C PRO A 429 0.25 11.73 7.25
N CYS A 430 -0.18 10.56 7.71
CA CYS A 430 0.60 9.33 7.61
C CYS A 430 -0.31 8.10 7.52
N VAL A 431 0.30 6.94 7.27
CA VAL A 431 -0.44 5.68 7.12
C VAL A 431 0.21 4.60 7.95
N HIS A 432 -0.56 3.94 8.81
CA HIS A 432 -0.13 2.77 9.54
C HIS A 432 -0.01 1.55 8.62
N GLU A 433 0.89 0.65 8.95
CA GLU A 433 1.20 -0.47 8.08
C GLU A 433 0.14 -1.57 8.16
N GLN A 434 -0.20 -2.00 9.37
CA GLN A 434 -1.05 -3.16 9.62
C GLN A 434 -1.58 -3.18 11.06
N TYR A 435 -2.59 -4.00 11.34
CA TYR A 435 -3.19 -4.07 12.68
C TYR A 435 -2.22 -4.56 13.75
N LYS A 436 -1.37 -5.55 13.44
CA LYS A 436 -0.40 -6.10 14.40
C LYS A 436 0.82 -5.21 14.60
N TYR A 437 1.03 -4.25 13.72
CA TYR A 437 2.11 -3.27 13.81
C TYR A 437 1.56 -1.88 13.52
N GLU A 438 0.96 -1.28 14.53
CA GLU A 438 0.36 0.06 14.45
C GLU A 438 1.46 1.14 14.43
N THR A 439 2.32 1.12 13.43
CA THR A 439 3.37 2.13 13.23
C THR A 439 3.18 2.78 11.86
N PRO A 440 3.22 4.11 11.79
CA PRO A 440 3.16 4.80 10.51
C PRO A 440 4.48 4.62 9.76
N VAL A 441 4.36 4.12 8.53
CA VAL A 441 5.49 3.79 7.66
C VAL A 441 5.40 4.58 6.37
N ASP A 442 6.53 5.11 5.90
CA ASP A 442 6.62 5.90 4.66
C ASP A 442 6.13 5.10 3.44
N ASN A 443 6.52 3.82 3.31
CA ASN A 443 6.03 2.94 2.25
C ASN A 443 4.49 2.77 2.28
N SER A 444 3.88 2.73 3.46
CA SER A 444 2.43 2.66 3.60
C SER A 444 1.75 3.92 3.08
N SER A 445 2.34 5.09 3.38
CA SER A 445 1.89 6.37 2.81
C SER A 445 2.02 6.39 1.28
N CYS A 446 3.10 5.80 0.73
CA CYS A 446 3.30 5.67 -0.71
C CYS A 446 2.24 4.77 -1.36
N ASN A 447 1.89 3.63 -0.75
CA ASN A 447 0.89 2.70 -1.28
C ASN A 447 -0.49 3.37 -1.40
N VAL A 448 -0.95 4.03 -0.34
CA VAL A 448 -2.25 4.71 -0.33
C VAL A 448 -2.25 5.93 -1.25
N ALA A 449 -1.15 6.72 -1.26
CA ALA A 449 -1.04 7.86 -2.16
C ALA A 449 -1.02 7.44 -3.64
N ASN A 450 -0.35 6.33 -4.00
CA ASN A 450 -0.41 5.80 -5.36
C ASN A 450 -1.82 5.39 -5.75
N ALA A 451 -2.58 4.73 -4.87
CA ALA A 451 -3.96 4.36 -5.15
C ALA A 451 -4.86 5.60 -5.38
N TYR A 452 -4.69 6.67 -4.60
CA TYR A 452 -5.36 7.94 -4.84
C TYR A 452 -4.95 8.61 -6.17
N LEU A 453 -3.66 8.57 -6.53
CA LEU A 453 -3.18 9.12 -7.80
C LEU A 453 -3.76 8.35 -8.99
N ASP A 454 -3.76 7.00 -8.92
CA ASP A 454 -4.35 6.15 -9.95
C ASP A 454 -5.85 6.42 -10.10
N LEU A 455 -6.57 6.61 -8.98
CA LEU A 455 -7.98 6.99 -8.99
C LEU A 455 -8.20 8.37 -9.65
N TYR A 456 -7.37 9.36 -9.30
CA TYR A 456 -7.43 10.66 -9.94
C TYR A 456 -7.13 10.60 -11.45
N GLU A 457 -6.08 9.87 -11.84
CA GLU A 457 -5.70 9.72 -13.24
C GLU A 457 -6.78 8.99 -14.06
N LYS A 458 -7.49 8.02 -13.46
CA LYS A 458 -8.59 7.28 -14.10
C LYS A 458 -9.90 8.09 -14.17
N THR A 459 -10.22 8.90 -13.15
CA THR A 459 -11.56 9.49 -12.97
C THR A 459 -11.61 11.01 -12.96
N GLY A 460 -10.48 11.69 -12.77
CA GLY A 460 -10.42 13.14 -12.55
C GLY A 460 -10.83 13.59 -11.15
N ASP A 461 -10.94 12.68 -10.17
CA ASP A 461 -11.36 12.98 -8.81
C ASP A 461 -10.36 13.86 -8.06
N LYS A 462 -10.69 15.14 -7.91
CA LYS A 462 -9.81 16.15 -7.30
C LYS A 462 -9.59 15.93 -5.80
N LEU A 463 -10.52 15.30 -5.11
CA LEU A 463 -10.35 14.95 -3.70
C LEU A 463 -9.28 13.85 -3.54
N ALA A 464 -9.30 12.85 -4.42
CA ALA A 464 -8.26 11.83 -4.45
C ALA A 464 -6.86 12.44 -4.68
N LEU A 465 -6.72 13.39 -5.63
CA LEU A 465 -5.47 14.11 -5.84
C LEU A 465 -5.06 14.91 -4.58
N ALA A 466 -5.99 15.59 -3.94
CA ALA A 466 -5.69 16.38 -2.73
C ALA A 466 -5.22 15.49 -1.57
N LYS A 467 -5.85 14.34 -1.36
CA LYS A 467 -5.47 13.32 -0.37
C LYS A 467 -4.07 12.75 -0.68
N ALA A 468 -3.81 12.39 -1.95
CA ALA A 468 -2.48 11.94 -2.39
C ALA A 468 -1.40 12.99 -2.11
N LYS A 469 -1.64 14.24 -2.52
CA LYS A 469 -0.68 15.34 -2.30
C LYS A 469 -0.40 15.56 -0.82
N ALA A 470 -1.40 15.53 0.04
CA ALA A 470 -1.21 15.70 1.48
C ALA A 470 -0.26 14.63 2.06
N LEU A 471 -0.44 13.36 1.68
CA LEU A 471 0.45 12.27 2.09
C LEU A 471 1.88 12.44 1.55
N VAL A 472 2.02 12.75 0.27
CA VAL A 472 3.36 12.86 -0.37
C VAL A 472 4.10 14.13 0.06
N ASP A 473 3.40 15.24 0.27
CA ASP A 473 3.98 16.46 0.85
C ASP A 473 4.52 16.20 2.27
N GLY A 474 3.78 15.43 3.08
CA GLY A 474 4.19 14.98 4.40
C GLY A 474 5.53 14.23 4.40
N LEU A 475 5.78 13.39 3.39
CA LEU A 475 7.05 12.68 3.25
C LEU A 475 8.22 13.65 2.98
N THR A 476 8.02 14.76 2.25
CA THR A 476 9.07 15.77 2.05
C THR A 476 9.40 16.51 3.35
N ILE A 477 8.42 16.67 4.25
CA ILE A 477 8.59 17.30 5.56
C ILE A 477 9.37 16.38 6.49
N ALA A 478 9.10 15.06 6.44
CA ALA A 478 9.81 14.05 7.23
C ALA A 478 11.28 13.87 6.82
N GLN A 479 11.61 14.15 5.56
CA GLN A 479 12.98 14.02 5.04
C GLN A 479 13.95 14.97 5.75
N ASN A 480 15.11 14.45 6.17
CA ASN A 480 16.17 15.28 6.73
C ASN A 480 16.72 16.27 5.69
N PRO A 481 16.64 17.59 5.94
CA PRO A 481 17.01 18.60 4.93
C PRO A 481 18.51 18.69 4.66
N GLY A 482 19.34 18.20 5.57
CA GLY A 482 20.80 18.27 5.41
C GLY A 482 21.39 17.05 4.72
N SER A 483 20.88 15.85 5.04
CA SER A 483 21.45 14.60 4.52
C SER A 483 20.62 13.95 3.41
N GLY A 484 19.33 14.29 3.29
CA GLY A 484 18.42 13.59 2.40
C GLY A 484 17.87 12.26 2.96
N PHE A 485 18.24 11.89 4.19
CA PHE A 485 17.71 10.72 4.88
C PHE A 485 16.18 10.75 4.93
N THR A 486 15.55 9.64 4.50
CA THR A 486 14.11 9.40 4.61
C THR A 486 13.85 8.41 5.74
N PRO A 487 13.16 8.80 6.82
CA PRO A 487 12.86 7.87 7.90
C PRO A 487 11.80 6.86 7.43
N THR A 488 12.01 5.57 7.72
CA THR A 488 11.02 4.54 7.45
C THR A 488 9.79 4.71 8.32
N THR A 489 10.00 5.01 9.62
CA THR A 489 8.89 5.28 10.54
C THR A 489 8.64 6.77 10.68
N LEU A 490 7.37 7.16 10.67
CA LEU A 490 6.91 8.55 10.86
C LEU A 490 6.48 8.82 12.31
N ASP A 491 6.82 7.93 13.24
CA ASP A 491 6.69 8.09 14.68
C ASP A 491 8.00 8.67 15.25
N TYR A 492 7.94 9.88 15.77
CA TYR A 492 9.12 10.57 16.30
C TYR A 492 9.73 9.90 17.54
N ARG A 493 9.00 9.07 18.26
CA ARG A 493 9.53 8.27 19.36
C ARG A 493 10.52 7.23 18.85
N GLU A 494 10.20 6.61 17.72
CA GLU A 494 11.03 5.62 17.03
C GLU A 494 12.28 6.28 16.41
N THR A 495 12.10 7.38 15.68
CA THR A 495 13.18 8.06 14.96
C THR A 495 14.26 8.65 15.88
N LYS A 496 13.94 8.89 17.16
CA LYS A 496 14.90 9.37 18.16
C LYS A 496 15.80 8.28 18.73
N ARG A 497 15.33 7.02 18.71
CA ARG A 497 16.01 5.92 19.44
C ARG A 497 17.17 5.31 18.68
N ASP A 498 17.00 5.07 17.40
CA ASP A 498 18.04 4.41 16.59
C ASP A 498 17.72 4.57 15.09
N ARG A 499 18.35 5.54 14.46
CA ARG A 499 18.19 5.78 13.01
C ARG A 499 18.55 4.56 12.16
N GLY A 500 19.47 3.71 12.62
CA GLY A 500 19.85 2.49 11.93
C GLY A 500 18.74 1.43 11.92
N ARG A 501 17.86 1.41 12.93
CA ARG A 501 16.70 0.52 12.99
C ARG A 501 15.50 1.02 12.18
N THR A 502 15.41 2.33 11.97
CA THR A 502 14.29 2.97 11.29
C THR A 502 14.56 3.25 9.82
N PHE A 503 15.64 2.75 9.27
CA PHE A 503 15.98 2.89 7.87
C PHE A 503 15.94 1.57 7.13
N TRP A 504 14.91 1.42 6.29
CA TRP A 504 14.78 0.33 5.33
C TRP A 504 14.91 0.90 3.92
N ILE A 505 15.92 0.48 3.17
CA ILE A 505 16.19 1.03 1.84
C ILE A 505 15.01 0.80 0.87
N ASN A 506 14.29 -0.31 0.96
CA ASN A 506 13.12 -0.57 0.14
C ASN A 506 11.99 0.45 0.39
N CYS A 507 11.80 0.89 1.62
CA CYS A 507 10.84 1.94 1.98
C CYS A 507 11.27 3.29 1.39
N SER A 508 12.55 3.66 1.57
CA SER A 508 13.13 4.84 0.93
C SER A 508 12.98 4.83 -0.60
N CYS A 509 13.20 3.66 -1.25
CA CYS A 509 12.97 3.51 -2.69
C CYS A 509 11.52 3.77 -3.11
N SER A 510 10.55 3.36 -2.30
CA SER A 510 9.12 3.64 -2.56
C SER A 510 8.83 5.13 -2.48
N THR A 511 9.39 5.81 -1.48
CA THR A 511 9.29 7.27 -1.30
C THR A 511 9.94 8.03 -2.47
N ILE A 512 11.12 7.62 -2.90
CA ILE A 512 11.80 8.20 -4.07
C ILE A 512 10.93 8.05 -5.33
N ARG A 513 10.36 6.88 -5.57
CA ARG A 513 9.56 6.61 -6.76
C ARG A 513 8.27 7.43 -6.81
N ILE A 514 7.58 7.61 -5.69
CA ILE A 514 6.38 8.44 -5.69
C ILE A 514 6.73 9.92 -5.90
N TRP A 515 7.83 10.42 -5.35
CA TRP A 515 8.30 11.78 -5.62
C TRP A 515 8.66 11.98 -7.10
N LEU A 516 9.34 11.02 -7.73
CA LEU A 516 9.65 11.09 -9.16
C LEU A 516 8.36 11.07 -10.00
N ARG A 517 7.38 10.22 -9.65
CA ARG A 517 6.06 10.20 -10.31
C ARG A 517 5.37 11.55 -10.19
N MET A 518 5.35 12.16 -9.00
CA MET A 518 4.74 13.47 -8.76
C MET A 518 5.41 14.58 -9.58
N ALA A 519 6.74 14.54 -9.66
CA ALA A 519 7.52 15.49 -10.45
C ALA A 519 7.25 15.34 -11.95
N GLU A 520 7.27 14.11 -12.47
CA GLU A 520 7.02 13.80 -13.88
C GLU A 520 5.63 14.24 -14.33
N LYS A 521 4.63 14.05 -13.49
CA LYS A 521 3.24 14.43 -13.77
C LYS A 521 2.96 15.93 -13.53
N GLY A 522 3.90 16.69 -12.94
CA GLY A 522 3.74 18.12 -12.67
C GLY A 522 2.76 18.45 -11.53
N TYR A 523 2.59 17.55 -10.56
CA TYR A 523 1.68 17.72 -9.41
C TYR A 523 2.19 18.61 -8.29
#